data_62a6ffdf430852d2207674e6c089165f
#
_entry.id   62a6ffdf430852d2207674e6c089165f
#
_cell.length_a   1.000
_cell.length_b   1.000
_cell.length_c   1.000
_cell.angle_alpha   90.00
_cell.angle_beta   90.00
_cell.angle_gamma   90.00
#
_symmetry.space_group_name_H-M   'P 1'
#
loop_
_entity.id
_entity.type
_entity.pdbx_description
1 polymer ?
#
loop_
_entity_poly.entity_id
_entity_poly.type
_entity_poly.pdbx_seq_one_letter_code
_entity_poly.pdbx_strand_id
1 'polypeptide(L)'
;MAHIRIRKFNTAKTYPEQSLDNDLCQAVVTQGGKTVWLRGQCPQHLDDAQNITSHDPVEQTHKVMQNIRQLIEEAGGSMEHRVNVVVYITDVRHREAVYQTMGE
;
A
#
# COMPACT_ATOMS: atom_id res chain seq x y z
N MET A 1 13.55 5.46 11.58
CA MET A 1 12.57 6.56 11.55
C MET A 1 11.54 6.32 12.64
N ALA A 2 11.30 7.33 13.46
CA ALA A 2 10.28 7.23 14.49
C ALA A 2 8.97 7.82 13.97
N HIS A 3 7.88 7.09 14.17
CA HIS A 3 6.55 7.62 13.93
C HIS A 3 5.58 7.04 14.96
N ILE A 4 4.54 7.77 15.24
CA ILE A 4 3.51 7.36 16.18
C ILE A 4 2.19 7.33 15.44
N ARG A 5 1.50 6.21 15.53
CA ARG A 5 0.16 6.04 14.96
C ARG A 5 -0.88 6.38 16.01
N ILE A 6 -1.77 7.29 15.67
CA ILE A 6 -2.84 7.72 16.55
C ILE A 6 -4.14 7.10 16.07
N ARG A 7 -4.79 6.33 16.95
CA ARG A 7 -6.05 5.64 16.70
C ARG A 7 -5.94 4.68 15.51
N LYS A 8 -5.71 3.43 15.78
CA LYS A 8 -5.77 2.38 14.76
C LYS A 8 -7.09 2.43 14.01
N PHE A 9 -7.06 2.05 12.76
CA PHE A 9 -8.27 1.90 11.98
C PHE A 9 -9.17 0.87 12.67
N ASN A 10 -10.47 1.10 12.67
CA ASN A 10 -11.42 0.32 13.46
C ASN A 10 -12.48 -0.35 12.59
N THR A 11 -12.06 -0.91 11.46
CA THR A 11 -12.97 -1.53 10.49
C THR A 11 -13.19 -3.03 10.71
N ALA A 12 -12.52 -3.63 11.70
CA ALA A 12 -12.56 -5.09 11.89
C ALA A 12 -13.97 -5.64 12.09
N LYS A 13 -14.86 -4.88 12.73
CA LYS A 13 -16.24 -5.29 12.97
C LYS A 13 -17.16 -5.04 11.78
N THR A 14 -16.87 -4.03 10.96
CA THR A 14 -17.69 -3.61 9.84
C THR A 14 -17.25 -4.26 8.53
N TYR A 15 -15.94 -4.33 8.33
CA TYR A 15 -15.32 -4.88 7.11
C TYR A 15 -14.18 -5.83 7.47
N PRO A 16 -14.48 -6.97 8.12
CA PRO A 16 -13.41 -7.87 8.60
C PRO A 16 -12.55 -8.44 7.48
N GLU A 17 -13.09 -8.52 6.26
CA GLU A 17 -12.38 -9.07 5.10
C GLU A 17 -11.27 -8.15 4.59
N GLN A 18 -11.26 -6.88 4.96
CA GLN A 18 -10.24 -5.93 4.48
C GLN A 18 -8.92 -6.02 5.24
N SER A 19 -8.96 -6.41 6.50
CA SER A 19 -7.75 -6.56 7.36
C SER A 19 -6.87 -5.31 7.42
N LEU A 20 -7.48 -4.12 7.41
CA LEU A 20 -6.75 -2.85 7.33
C LEU A 20 -6.44 -2.22 8.69
N ASP A 21 -7.06 -2.68 9.77
CA ASP A 21 -6.91 -2.07 11.08
C ASP A 21 -5.53 -2.28 11.71
N ASN A 22 -4.72 -3.18 11.15
CA ASN A 22 -3.31 -3.32 11.55
C ASN A 22 -2.37 -2.39 10.79
N ASP A 23 -2.77 -1.96 9.59
CA ASP A 23 -1.92 -1.18 8.69
C ASP A 23 -2.25 0.30 8.68
N LEU A 24 -3.49 0.65 9.00
CA LEU A 24 -3.98 2.02 8.91
C LEU A 24 -4.28 2.60 10.29
N CYS A 25 -4.31 3.92 10.35
CA CYS A 25 -4.68 4.66 11.55
C CYS A 25 -5.26 6.02 11.15
N GLN A 26 -5.81 6.74 12.11
CA GLN A 26 -6.47 8.02 11.84
C GLN A 26 -5.46 9.16 11.67
N ALA A 27 -4.33 9.08 12.35
CA ALA A 27 -3.29 10.11 12.25
C ALA A 27 -1.92 9.48 12.51
N VAL A 28 -0.90 10.07 11.91
CA VAL A 28 0.49 9.65 12.13
C VAL A 28 1.32 10.86 12.47
N VAL A 29 2.15 10.72 13.51
CA VAL A 29 3.16 11.73 13.87
C VAL A 29 4.52 11.15 13.51
N THR A 30 5.28 11.86 12.69
CA THR A 30 6.64 11.47 12.34
C THR A 30 7.64 12.49 12.86
N GLN A 31 8.80 12.02 13.29
CA GLN A 31 9.84 12.88 13.82
C GLN A 31 11.20 12.25 13.55
N GLY A 32 12.13 13.03 13.00
CA GLY A 32 13.47 12.58 12.68
C GLY A 32 13.50 11.62 11.51
N GLY A 33 14.67 11.04 11.25
CA GLY A 33 14.86 10.08 10.17
C GLY A 33 14.79 10.69 8.79
N LYS A 34 14.50 9.84 7.80
CA LYS A 34 14.40 10.23 6.39
C LYS A 34 13.00 9.95 5.88
N THR A 35 12.50 10.81 5.01
CA THR A 35 11.25 10.57 4.31
C THR A 35 11.55 10.01 2.92
N VAL A 36 10.90 8.91 2.57
CA VAL A 36 11.02 8.30 1.26
C VAL A 36 9.74 8.57 0.48
N TRP A 37 9.89 9.23 -0.66
CA TRP A 37 8.79 9.52 -1.57
C TRP A 37 8.86 8.54 -2.72
N LEU A 38 7.83 7.72 -2.88
CA LEU A 38 7.75 6.82 -4.01
C LEU A 38 6.95 7.46 -5.14
N ARG A 39 7.46 7.31 -6.35
CA ARG A 39 6.69 7.60 -7.56
C ARG A 39 5.46 6.71 -7.60
N GLY A 40 4.41 7.14 -8.29
CA GLY A 40 3.23 6.32 -8.52
C GLY A 40 3.62 4.96 -9.12
N GLN A 41 3.13 3.88 -8.53
CA GLN A 41 3.44 2.53 -8.97
C GLN A 41 2.25 1.96 -9.75
N CYS A 42 2.56 1.40 -10.90
CA CYS A 42 1.62 0.70 -11.76
C CYS A 42 1.98 -0.79 -11.78
N PRO A 43 1.10 -1.67 -12.31
CA PRO A 43 1.43 -3.10 -12.40
C PRO A 43 2.44 -3.37 -13.54
N GLN A 44 3.66 -2.93 -13.32
CA GLN A 44 4.78 -3.02 -14.26
C GLN A 44 5.98 -3.67 -13.59
N HIS A 45 6.84 -4.27 -14.40
CA HIS A 45 8.14 -4.74 -13.91
C HIS A 45 9.06 -3.54 -13.70
N LEU A 46 9.72 -3.48 -12.55
CA LEU A 46 10.56 -2.33 -12.20
C LEU A 46 11.76 -2.14 -13.13
N ASP A 47 12.32 -3.24 -13.64
CA ASP A 47 13.56 -3.17 -14.42
C ASP A 47 13.37 -2.61 -15.82
N ASP A 48 12.25 -2.89 -16.48
CA ASP A 48 12.03 -2.54 -17.87
C ASP A 48 10.71 -1.82 -18.17
N ALA A 49 9.93 -1.56 -17.13
CA ALA A 49 8.62 -0.90 -17.21
C ALA A 49 7.60 -1.63 -18.09
N GLN A 50 7.78 -2.93 -18.31
CA GLN A 50 6.81 -3.73 -19.05
C GLN A 50 5.59 -3.99 -18.19
N ASN A 51 4.40 -3.73 -18.74
CA ASN A 51 3.15 -4.02 -18.05
C ASN A 51 2.96 -5.52 -17.92
N ILE A 52 2.38 -5.96 -16.80
CA ILE A 52 1.87 -7.33 -16.72
C ILE A 52 0.65 -7.44 -17.66
N THR A 53 0.40 -8.65 -18.13
CA THR A 53 -0.66 -8.87 -19.13
C THR A 53 -2.05 -9.08 -18.52
N SER A 54 -2.12 -9.30 -17.21
CA SER A 54 -3.39 -9.55 -16.53
C SER A 54 -4.25 -8.30 -16.44
N HIS A 55 -5.55 -8.47 -16.67
CA HIS A 55 -6.55 -7.43 -16.44
C HIS A 55 -7.27 -7.62 -15.09
N ASP A 56 -6.86 -8.61 -14.30
CA ASP A 56 -7.44 -8.85 -12.98
C ASP A 56 -6.94 -7.80 -11.99
N PRO A 57 -7.84 -7.02 -11.36
CA PRO A 57 -7.44 -6.00 -10.40
C PRO A 57 -6.68 -6.57 -9.19
N VAL A 58 -6.95 -7.80 -8.79
CA VAL A 58 -6.22 -8.45 -7.69
C VAL A 58 -4.78 -8.71 -8.09
N GLU A 59 -4.53 -9.28 -9.27
CA GLU A 59 -3.17 -9.52 -9.75
C GLU A 59 -2.40 -8.23 -9.97
N GLN A 60 -3.06 -7.21 -10.53
CA GLN A 60 -2.46 -5.89 -10.70
C GLN A 60 -2.06 -5.29 -9.35
N THR A 61 -2.92 -5.40 -8.35
CA THR A 61 -2.63 -4.90 -7.00
C THR A 61 -1.47 -5.64 -6.36
N HIS A 62 -1.40 -6.96 -6.49
CA HIS A 62 -0.25 -7.74 -6.01
C HIS A 62 1.05 -7.23 -6.62
N LYS A 63 1.07 -6.99 -7.92
CA LYS A 63 2.28 -6.49 -8.59
C LYS A 63 2.67 -5.11 -8.07
N VAL A 64 1.72 -4.21 -7.91
CA VAL A 64 1.98 -2.88 -7.37
C VAL A 64 2.54 -2.97 -5.95
N MET A 65 1.96 -3.81 -5.10
CA MET A 65 2.43 -3.95 -3.71
C MET A 65 3.82 -4.59 -3.64
N GLN A 66 4.13 -5.53 -4.53
CA GLN A 66 5.49 -6.07 -4.65
C GLN A 66 6.49 -4.98 -5.01
N ASN A 67 6.14 -4.12 -5.96
CA ASN A 67 7.01 -3.02 -6.37
C ASN A 67 7.25 -2.04 -5.22
N ILE A 68 6.20 -1.68 -4.50
CA ILE A 68 6.30 -0.79 -3.34
C ILE A 68 7.23 -1.38 -2.29
N ARG A 69 7.06 -2.66 -1.98
CA ARG A 69 7.92 -3.35 -1.01
C ARG A 69 9.38 -3.32 -1.43
N GLN A 70 9.64 -3.67 -2.69
CA GLN A 70 11.01 -3.69 -3.20
C GLN A 70 11.65 -2.31 -3.11
N LEU A 71 10.94 -1.26 -3.52
CA LEU A 71 11.48 0.10 -3.49
C LEU A 71 11.74 0.59 -2.07
N ILE A 72 10.86 0.30 -1.13
CA ILE A 72 11.05 0.66 0.27
C ILE A 72 12.28 -0.06 0.84
N GLU A 73 12.44 -1.35 0.53
CA GLU A 73 13.59 -2.13 1.00
C GLU A 73 14.89 -1.63 0.39
N GLU A 74 14.90 -1.28 -0.89
CA GLU A 74 16.08 -0.67 -1.53
C GLU A 74 16.45 0.68 -0.90
N ALA A 75 15.45 1.41 -0.39
CA ALA A 75 15.68 2.66 0.31
C ALA A 75 16.08 2.47 1.78
N GLY A 76 16.19 1.23 2.25
CA GLY A 76 16.63 0.92 3.61
C GLY A 76 15.50 0.80 4.63
N GLY A 77 14.24 0.79 4.18
CA GLY A 77 13.09 0.66 5.06
C GLY A 77 12.39 -0.69 4.94
N SER A 78 11.18 -0.75 5.43
CA SER A 78 10.31 -1.91 5.33
C SER A 78 8.87 -1.47 5.18
N MET A 79 7.97 -2.40 4.85
CA MET A 79 6.56 -2.10 4.63
C MET A 79 5.87 -1.49 5.86
N GLU A 80 6.34 -1.79 7.06
CA GLU A 80 5.78 -1.21 8.28
C GLU A 80 6.06 0.28 8.44
N HIS A 81 7.00 0.83 7.68
CA HIS A 81 7.33 2.26 7.72
C HIS A 81 6.41 3.13 6.86
N ARG A 82 5.45 2.54 6.17
CA ARG A 82 4.50 3.30 5.35
C ARG A 82 3.64 4.19 6.24
N VAL A 83 3.44 5.43 5.84
CA VAL A 83 2.60 6.38 6.58
C VAL A 83 1.46 6.95 5.74
N ASN A 84 1.54 6.86 4.42
CA ASN A 84 0.52 7.37 3.54
C ASN A 84 0.50 6.59 2.23
N VAL A 85 -0.71 6.19 1.78
CA VAL A 85 -0.90 5.52 0.49
C VAL A 85 -2.11 6.15 -0.18
N VAL A 86 -1.95 6.54 -1.44
CA VAL A 86 -3.04 7.03 -2.28
C VAL A 86 -3.28 6.01 -3.39
N VAL A 87 -4.53 5.64 -3.60
CA VAL A 87 -4.91 4.61 -4.56
C VAL A 87 -5.79 5.21 -5.64
N TYR A 88 -5.38 5.03 -6.90
CA TYR A 88 -6.16 5.41 -8.07
C TYR A 88 -6.65 4.15 -8.78
N ILE A 89 -7.93 4.06 -9.03
CA ILE A 89 -8.56 2.95 -9.77
C ILE A 89 -9.45 3.52 -10.87
N THR A 90 -9.56 2.78 -11.97
CA THR A 90 -10.35 3.22 -13.12
C THR A 90 -11.83 2.78 -13.02
N ASP A 91 -12.11 1.78 -12.19
CA ASP A 91 -13.45 1.25 -12.02
C ASP A 91 -13.73 1.08 -10.52
N VAL A 92 -14.67 1.86 -10.00
CA VAL A 92 -15.01 1.86 -8.57
C VAL A 92 -15.55 0.50 -8.09
N ARG A 93 -16.05 -0.33 -8.99
CA ARG A 93 -16.53 -1.68 -8.64
C ARG A 93 -15.43 -2.58 -8.15
N HIS A 94 -14.16 -2.28 -8.46
CA HIS A 94 -12.98 -3.04 -8.02
C HIS A 94 -12.43 -2.60 -6.66
N ARG A 95 -13.03 -1.58 -6.05
CA ARG A 95 -12.51 -0.97 -4.83
C ARG A 95 -12.29 -1.97 -3.69
N GLU A 96 -13.28 -2.82 -3.42
CA GLU A 96 -13.19 -3.78 -2.33
C GLU A 96 -12.11 -4.84 -2.57
N ALA A 97 -12.02 -5.36 -3.79
CA ALA A 97 -11.01 -6.35 -4.15
C ALA A 97 -9.58 -5.77 -4.01
N VAL A 98 -9.40 -4.52 -4.44
CA VAL A 98 -8.11 -3.83 -4.34
C VAL A 98 -7.73 -3.61 -2.88
N TYR A 99 -8.64 -3.09 -2.07
CA TYR A 99 -8.36 -2.85 -0.65
C TYR A 99 -8.08 -4.15 0.11
N GLN A 100 -8.84 -5.19 -0.17
CA GLN A 100 -8.60 -6.49 0.47
C GLN A 100 -7.20 -7.02 0.14
N THR A 101 -6.80 -6.91 -1.13
CA THR A 101 -5.47 -7.35 -1.57
C THR A 101 -4.36 -6.52 -0.93
N MET A 102 -4.56 -5.21 -0.81
CA MET A 102 -3.59 -4.33 -0.17
C MET A 102 -3.41 -4.66 1.31
N GLY A 103 -4.45 -5.16 1.98
CA GLY A 103 -4.40 -5.52 3.39
C GLY A 103 -3.72 -6.85 3.70
N GLU A 104 -3.36 -7.60 2.68
CA GLU A 104 -2.68 -8.89 2.87
C GLU A 104 -1.16 -8.75 3.22
#